data_19cfc5c89517a5a29f0b864488c07ef8
#
_entry.id   19cfc5c89517a5a29f0b864488c07ef8
#
_cell.length_a   1.000
_cell.length_b   1.000
_cell.length_c   1.000
_cell.angle_alpha   90.00
_cell.angle_beta   90.00
_cell.angle_gamma   90.00
#
_symmetry.space_group_name_H-M   'P 1'
#
loop_
_entity.id
_entity.type
_entity.pdbx_description
1 polymer ?
#
loop_
_entity_poly.entity_id
_entity_poly.type
_entity_poly.pdbx_seq_one_letter_code
_entity_poly.pdbx_strand_id
1 'polypeptide(L)'
;MRMGEEKRPCIALAGNPNTGKSTLFNALTGLKQHTGNWSGKTVGRAEGRFLLGEKEAVLVDLPGIYSLFSAGAEEACARDFLAFGDADAVAVVVDASALERHLPLALQVMELMPRCVLCLNLADEAE
;
A
#
# COMPACT_ATOMS: atom_id res chain seq x y z
N MET A 1 -2.95 -6.71 -22.78
CA MET A 1 -2.11 -7.84 -22.39
C MET A 1 -0.80 -7.84 -23.13
N ARG A 2 0.27 -8.09 -22.44
CA ARG A 2 1.58 -8.09 -23.09
C ARG A 2 1.95 -9.51 -23.45
N MET A 3 2.11 -9.71 -24.73
CA MET A 3 2.41 -11.02 -25.27
C MET A 3 3.89 -11.30 -25.09
N GLY A 4 4.20 -12.46 -24.54
CA GLY A 4 5.58 -12.86 -24.41
C GLY A 4 6.35 -12.19 -23.30
N GLU A 5 5.70 -11.36 -22.49
CA GLU A 5 6.32 -10.72 -21.36
C GLU A 5 5.68 -11.21 -20.09
N GLU A 6 6.51 -11.40 -19.09
CA GLU A 6 5.97 -11.67 -17.77
C GLU A 6 5.48 -10.39 -17.14
N LYS A 7 4.28 -10.45 -16.62
CA LYS A 7 3.74 -9.33 -15.88
C LYS A 7 4.44 -9.25 -14.53
N ARG A 8 4.92 -8.06 -14.18
CA ARG A 8 5.52 -7.85 -12.87
C ARG A 8 4.43 -7.93 -11.81
N PRO A 9 4.70 -8.62 -10.70
CA PRO A 9 3.75 -8.59 -9.58
C PRO A 9 3.59 -7.17 -9.07
N CYS A 10 2.38 -6.85 -8.67
CA CYS A 10 2.06 -5.54 -8.13
C CYS A 10 1.53 -5.71 -6.72
N ILE A 11 2.18 -5.05 -5.77
CA ILE A 11 1.81 -5.10 -4.37
C ILE A 11 1.37 -3.71 -3.95
N ALA A 12 0.17 -3.61 -3.37
CA ALA A 12 -0.29 -2.36 -2.81
C ALA A 12 0.19 -2.26 -1.36
N LEU A 13 0.59 -1.08 -0.96
CA LEU A 13 1.03 -0.83 0.42
C LEU A 13 0.00 0.07 1.08
N ALA A 14 -0.64 -0.43 2.12
CA ALA A 14 -1.73 0.27 2.79
C ALA A 14 -1.42 0.44 4.27
N GLY A 15 -2.09 1.37 4.91
CA GLY A 15 -1.91 1.57 6.34
C GLY A 15 -2.41 2.94 6.76
N ASN A 16 -2.57 3.09 8.06
CA ASN A 16 -2.90 4.37 8.65
C ASN A 16 -1.73 5.33 8.50
N PRO A 17 -1.97 6.63 8.54
CA PRO A 17 -0.86 7.57 8.56
C PRO A 17 0.03 7.32 9.78
N ASN A 18 1.33 7.56 9.60
CA ASN A 18 2.30 7.50 10.71
C ASN A 18 2.52 6.09 11.25
N THR A 19 2.40 5.07 10.40
CA THR A 19 2.70 3.70 10.79
C THR A 19 4.09 3.25 10.34
N GLY A 20 4.85 4.13 9.72
CA GLY A 20 6.12 3.75 9.12
C GLY A 20 5.96 3.28 7.70
N LYS A 21 4.78 3.48 7.11
CA LYS A 21 4.51 3.02 5.75
C LYS A 21 5.44 3.68 4.74
N SER A 22 5.63 4.99 4.85
CA SER A 22 6.53 5.70 3.93
C SER A 22 7.97 5.26 4.10
N THR A 23 8.40 5.02 5.32
CA THR A 23 9.74 4.53 5.58
C THR A 23 9.96 3.19 4.92
N LEU A 24 8.97 2.29 5.03
CA LEU A 24 9.08 0.99 4.40
C LEU A 24 9.08 1.11 2.89
N PHE A 25 8.21 1.95 2.34
CA PHE A 25 8.17 2.17 0.89
C PHE A 25 9.52 2.65 0.37
N ASN A 26 10.10 3.63 1.05
CA ASN A 26 11.39 4.17 0.63
C ASN A 26 12.50 3.16 0.77
N ALA A 27 12.47 2.36 1.84
CA ALA A 27 13.50 1.35 2.05
C ALA A 27 13.49 0.28 0.97
N LEU A 28 12.30 -0.10 0.51
CA LEU A 28 12.16 -1.14 -0.49
C LEU A 28 12.46 -0.65 -1.90
N THR A 29 12.04 0.56 -2.23
CA THR A 29 12.14 1.03 -3.61
C THR A 29 13.37 1.88 -3.87
N GLY A 30 13.93 2.51 -2.85
CA GLY A 30 15.12 3.33 -3.01
C GLY A 30 14.89 4.44 -4.02
N LEU A 31 15.75 4.51 -5.03
CA LEU A 31 15.67 5.54 -6.05
C LEU A 31 14.75 5.18 -7.21
N LYS A 32 14.14 4.00 -7.19
CA LYS A 32 13.31 3.55 -8.30
C LYS A 32 11.85 3.90 -8.04
N GLN A 33 11.57 5.18 -7.87
CA GLN A 33 10.23 5.67 -7.55
C GLN A 33 9.72 6.60 -8.63
N HIS A 34 8.42 6.53 -8.88
CA HIS A 34 7.70 7.48 -9.71
C HIS A 34 6.61 8.10 -8.87
N THR A 35 6.42 9.41 -9.02
CA THR A 35 5.35 10.10 -8.34
C THR A 35 4.47 10.78 -9.36
N GLY A 36 3.23 11.02 -8.98
CA GLY A 36 2.25 11.68 -9.82
C GLY A 36 0.97 11.80 -9.06
N ASN A 37 -0.13 11.89 -9.76
CA ASN A 37 -1.44 11.95 -9.15
C ASN A 37 -2.27 10.76 -9.58
N TRP A 38 -3.19 10.35 -8.70
CA TRP A 38 -4.19 9.38 -9.09
C TRP A 38 -5.03 9.95 -10.21
N SER A 39 -5.41 9.09 -11.14
CA SER A 39 -6.08 9.50 -12.36
C SER A 39 -7.32 10.35 -12.05
N GLY A 40 -7.36 11.56 -12.61
CA GLY A 40 -8.47 12.45 -12.45
C GLY A 40 -8.59 13.09 -11.08
N LYS A 41 -7.55 12.98 -10.25
CA LYS A 41 -7.62 13.47 -8.87
C LYS A 41 -6.39 14.29 -8.53
N THR A 42 -6.50 15.05 -7.45
CA THR A 42 -5.35 15.81 -6.93
C THR A 42 -4.60 15.06 -5.85
N VAL A 43 -4.97 13.82 -5.60
CA VAL A 43 -4.31 13.00 -4.58
C VAL A 43 -3.01 12.45 -5.15
N GLY A 44 -1.93 12.59 -4.39
CA GLY A 44 -0.62 12.12 -4.83
C GLY A 44 -0.55 10.60 -4.89
N ARG A 45 0.18 10.10 -5.89
CA ARG A 45 0.39 8.68 -6.07
C ARG A 45 1.87 8.42 -6.19
N ALA A 46 2.38 7.44 -5.45
CA ALA A 46 3.76 7.02 -5.53
C ALA A 46 3.82 5.54 -5.82
N GLU A 47 4.71 5.16 -6.70
CA GLU A 47 4.97 3.75 -6.94
C GLU A 47 6.44 3.57 -7.19
N GLY A 48 6.93 2.36 -7.00
CA GLY A 48 8.32 2.07 -7.18
C GLY A 48 8.54 0.62 -7.48
N ARG A 49 9.78 0.25 -7.72
CA ARG A 49 10.15 -1.13 -8.01
C ARG A 49 11.03 -1.66 -6.90
N PHE A 50 10.87 -2.92 -6.61
CA PHE A 50 11.69 -3.57 -5.61
C PHE A 50 11.84 -5.04 -5.98
N LEU A 51 12.78 -5.70 -5.34
CA LEU A 51 13.00 -7.12 -5.60
C LEU A 51 12.18 -7.95 -4.63
N LEU A 52 11.35 -8.82 -5.18
CA LEU A 52 10.57 -9.78 -4.42
C LEU A 52 11.20 -11.13 -4.71
N GLY A 53 12.14 -11.52 -3.86
CA GLY A 53 12.99 -12.64 -4.18
C GLY A 53 13.89 -12.28 -5.35
N GLU A 54 13.78 -13.00 -6.44
CA GLU A 54 14.59 -12.72 -7.63
C GLU A 54 13.83 -11.97 -8.70
N LYS A 55 12.55 -11.70 -8.48
CA LYS A 55 11.73 -11.00 -9.46
C LYS A 55 11.55 -9.55 -9.09
N GLU A 56 11.51 -8.71 -10.10
CA GLU A 56 11.18 -7.32 -9.88
C GLU A 56 9.68 -7.16 -9.75
N ALA A 57 9.26 -6.44 -8.72
CA ALA A 57 7.85 -6.19 -8.45
C ALA A 57 7.60 -4.71 -8.36
N VAL A 58 6.34 -4.32 -8.52
CA VAL A 58 5.92 -2.93 -8.38
C VAL A 58 5.24 -2.78 -7.03
N LEU A 59 5.61 -1.73 -6.32
CA LEU A 59 4.99 -1.38 -5.05
C LEU A 59 4.25 -0.08 -5.23
N VAL A 60 2.95 -0.08 -4.98
CA VAL A 60 2.12 1.12 -5.09
C VAL A 60 1.76 1.57 -3.69
N ASP A 61 2.17 2.78 -3.35
CA ASP A 61 1.93 3.34 -2.03
C ASP A 61 0.55 3.99 -2.02
N LEU A 62 -0.39 3.37 -1.32
CA LEU A 62 -1.72 3.92 -1.20
C LEU A 62 -1.72 5.07 -0.19
N PRO A 63 -2.64 6.04 -0.33
CA PRO A 63 -2.72 7.11 0.65
C PRO A 63 -2.94 6.56 2.05
N GLY A 64 -2.33 7.20 3.04
CA GLY A 64 -2.55 6.80 4.43
C GLY A 64 -3.96 7.20 4.85
N ILE A 65 -4.72 6.22 5.32
CA ILE A 65 -6.11 6.43 5.68
C ILE A 65 -6.44 5.67 6.95
N TYR A 66 -7.54 6.05 7.59
CA TYR A 66 -7.99 5.36 8.80
C TYR A 66 -9.12 4.38 8.52
N SER A 67 -9.84 4.55 7.43
CA SER A 67 -10.95 3.68 7.06
C SER A 67 -11.14 3.74 5.56
N LEU A 68 -11.40 2.59 4.94
CA LEU A 68 -11.67 2.56 3.51
C LEU A 68 -13.01 3.16 3.15
N PHE A 69 -13.94 3.22 4.10
CA PHE A 69 -15.31 3.58 3.79
C PHE A 69 -15.68 4.99 4.20
N SER A 70 -14.68 5.77 4.63
CA SER A 70 -14.91 7.19 4.86
C SER A 70 -15.01 7.92 3.52
N ALA A 71 -15.74 9.03 3.52
CA ALA A 71 -15.88 9.86 2.33
C ALA A 71 -14.68 10.77 2.21
N GLY A 72 -13.86 10.55 1.24
CA GLY A 72 -12.68 11.38 1.01
C GLY A 72 -12.01 10.91 -0.26
N ALA A 73 -11.21 11.80 -0.83
CA ALA A 73 -10.53 11.48 -2.08
C ALA A 73 -9.47 10.40 -1.88
N GLU A 74 -8.73 10.48 -0.76
CA GLU A 74 -7.72 9.47 -0.48
C GLU A 74 -8.34 8.11 -0.26
N GLU A 75 -9.44 8.08 0.50
CA GLU A 75 -10.13 6.82 0.77
C GLU A 75 -10.67 6.21 -0.51
N ALA A 76 -11.23 7.05 -1.38
CA ALA A 76 -11.75 6.56 -2.66
C ALA A 76 -10.64 5.99 -3.53
N CYS A 77 -9.48 6.66 -3.58
CA CYS A 77 -8.35 6.15 -4.36
C CYS A 77 -7.91 4.79 -3.86
N ALA A 78 -7.78 4.63 -2.55
CA ALA A 78 -7.33 3.37 -1.98
C ALA A 78 -8.38 2.28 -2.24
N ARG A 79 -9.64 2.59 -2.01
CA ARG A 79 -10.71 1.61 -2.19
C ARG A 79 -10.81 1.15 -3.63
N ASP A 80 -10.78 2.09 -4.57
CA ASP A 80 -10.90 1.76 -5.97
C ASP A 80 -9.70 0.95 -6.46
N PHE A 81 -8.51 1.27 -6.00
CA PHE A 81 -7.34 0.53 -6.42
C PHE A 81 -7.38 -0.91 -5.90
N LEU A 82 -7.80 -1.09 -4.65
CA LEU A 82 -7.87 -2.43 -4.09
C LEU A 82 -8.98 -3.27 -4.74
N ALA A 83 -10.09 -2.62 -5.09
CA ALA A 83 -11.22 -3.36 -5.67
C ALA A 83 -11.05 -3.61 -7.16
N PHE A 84 -10.51 -2.66 -7.89
CA PHE A 84 -10.53 -2.72 -9.35
C PHE A 84 -9.16 -2.55 -9.99
N GLY A 85 -8.12 -2.30 -9.23
CA GLY A 85 -6.79 -2.07 -9.78
C GLY A 85 -6.06 -3.35 -10.10
N ASP A 86 -4.80 -3.21 -10.40
CA ASP A 86 -3.97 -4.31 -10.86
C ASP A 86 -3.15 -4.95 -9.76
N ALA A 87 -3.43 -4.67 -8.50
CA ALA A 87 -2.65 -5.24 -7.42
C ALA A 87 -2.88 -6.74 -7.32
N ASP A 88 -1.81 -7.48 -7.17
CA ASP A 88 -1.88 -8.92 -6.95
C ASP A 88 -2.04 -9.26 -5.48
N ALA A 89 -1.58 -8.36 -4.62
CA ALA A 89 -1.68 -8.55 -3.18
C ALA A 89 -1.55 -7.19 -2.51
N VAL A 90 -1.86 -7.15 -1.24
CA VAL A 90 -1.72 -5.93 -0.46
C VAL A 90 -0.97 -6.23 0.82
N ALA A 91 -0.08 -5.33 1.19
CA ALA A 91 0.60 -5.38 2.48
C ALA A 91 0.08 -4.22 3.32
N VAL A 92 -0.46 -4.52 4.49
CA VAL A 92 -0.98 -3.50 5.39
C VAL A 92 0.03 -3.31 6.51
N VAL A 93 0.51 -2.07 6.65
CA VAL A 93 1.47 -1.74 7.69
C VAL A 93 0.71 -1.25 8.90
N VAL A 94 0.90 -1.90 10.02
CA VAL A 94 0.29 -1.49 11.27
C VAL A 94 1.36 -1.27 12.31
N ASP A 95 1.11 -0.33 13.20
CA ASP A 95 2.02 -0.05 14.30
C ASP A 95 1.70 -1.02 15.42
N ALA A 96 2.65 -1.88 15.76
CA ALA A 96 2.43 -2.91 16.75
C ALA A 96 2.12 -2.33 18.12
N SER A 97 2.53 -1.10 18.40
CA SER A 97 2.24 -0.46 19.67
C SER A 97 0.83 0.11 19.74
N ALA A 98 0.09 0.08 18.63
CA ALA A 98 -1.26 0.63 18.59
C ALA A 98 -2.18 -0.25 17.76
N LEU A 99 -2.12 -1.56 17.97
CA LEU A 99 -2.87 -2.51 17.15
C LEU A 99 -4.37 -2.25 17.18
N GLU A 100 -4.92 -1.93 18.34
CA GLU A 100 -6.36 -1.72 18.44
C GLU A 100 -6.84 -0.62 17.52
N ARG A 101 -5.98 0.39 17.31
CA ARG A 101 -6.35 1.51 16.46
C ARG A 101 -6.19 1.18 14.99
N HIS A 102 -5.26 0.30 14.66
CA HIS A 102 -4.88 0.06 13.26
C HIS A 102 -5.52 -1.18 12.66
N LEU A 103 -5.91 -2.15 13.47
CA LEU A 103 -6.51 -3.36 12.94
C LEU A 103 -7.81 -3.16 12.18
N PRO A 104 -8.69 -2.20 12.55
CA PRO A 104 -9.92 -2.04 11.79
C PRO A 104 -9.69 -1.80 10.30
N LEU A 105 -8.70 -0.98 9.94
CA LEU A 105 -8.40 -0.77 8.54
C LEU A 105 -7.90 -2.07 7.89
N ALA A 106 -7.04 -2.81 8.59
CA ALA A 106 -6.52 -4.05 8.05
C ALA A 106 -7.65 -5.03 7.74
N LEU A 107 -8.64 -5.11 8.62
CA LEU A 107 -9.76 -5.99 8.37
C LEU A 107 -10.59 -5.55 7.17
N GLN A 108 -10.78 -4.26 6.98
CA GLN A 108 -11.47 -3.73 5.81
C GLN A 108 -10.73 -4.06 4.53
N VAL A 109 -9.40 -3.89 4.56
CA VAL A 109 -8.58 -4.18 3.39
C VAL A 109 -8.67 -5.66 3.03
N MET A 110 -8.64 -6.53 4.04
CA MET A 110 -8.71 -7.97 3.79
C MET A 110 -10.02 -8.38 3.13
N GLU A 111 -11.09 -7.67 3.40
CA GLU A 111 -12.36 -7.97 2.76
C GLU A 111 -12.35 -7.64 1.28
N LEU A 112 -11.65 -6.57 0.90
CA LEU A 112 -11.55 -6.20 -0.51
C LEU A 112 -10.50 -7.01 -1.24
N MET A 113 -9.43 -7.36 -0.57
CA MET A 113 -8.33 -8.08 -1.19
C MET A 113 -7.86 -9.18 -0.25
N PRO A 114 -8.35 -10.42 -0.46
CA PRO A 114 -7.97 -11.52 0.44
C PRO A 114 -6.49 -11.84 0.46
N ARG A 115 -5.75 -11.54 -0.62
CA ARG A 115 -4.31 -11.72 -0.58
C ARG A 115 -3.70 -10.55 0.16
N CYS A 116 -3.65 -10.67 1.46
CA CYS A 116 -3.25 -9.58 2.33
C CYS A 116 -2.20 -10.07 3.31
N VAL A 117 -1.13 -9.31 3.44
CA VAL A 117 -0.05 -9.58 4.40
C VAL A 117 -0.08 -8.44 5.41
N LEU A 118 -0.03 -8.80 6.67
CA LEU A 118 0.01 -7.83 7.74
C LEU A 118 1.46 -7.59 8.14
N CYS A 119 1.92 -6.35 8.03
CA CYS A 119 3.29 -5.98 8.38
C CYS A 119 3.27 -5.25 9.70
N LEU A 120 3.80 -5.89 10.72
CA LEU A 120 3.87 -5.27 12.05
C LEU A 120 5.13 -4.43 12.13
N ASN A 121 4.96 -3.16 12.42
CA ASN A 121 6.07 -2.24 12.56
C ASN A 121 6.08 -1.67 13.97
N LEU A 122 7.25 -1.71 14.61
CA LEU A 122 7.42 -1.03 15.87
C LEU A 122 7.99 0.33 15.53
N ALA A 123 7.09 1.24 15.37
CA ALA A 123 7.55 2.58 15.13
C ALA A 123 8.22 3.01 16.40
N ASP A 124 9.30 3.27 16.51
CA ASP A 124 9.95 3.52 17.56
C ASP A 124 9.78 4.19 18.61
N GLU A 125 9.59 3.91 19.18
CA GLU A 125 9.39 4.35 19.95
C GLU A 125 10.22 4.63 20.66
N ALA A 126 10.64 4.74 20.48
CA ALA A 126 11.19 5.01 20.99
C ALA A 126 11.65 5.16 21.61
N GLU A 127 11.90 5.02 21.65
CA GLU A 127 12.22 5.14 22.22
C GLU A 127 12.55 5.63 22.49
#